data_3efbd3fd9b47d4201d1b68003a58dd9a
#
_entry.id   3efbd3fd9b47d4201d1b68003a58dd9a
#
_cell.length_a   1.000
_cell.length_b   1.000
_cell.length_c   1.000
_cell.angle_alpha   90.00
_cell.angle_beta   90.00
_cell.angle_gamma   90.00
#
_symmetry.space_group_name_H-M   'P 1'
#
loop_
_entity.id
_entity.type
_entity.pdbx_description
1 polymer ?
#
loop_
_entity_poly.entity_id
_entity_poly.type
_entity_poly.pdbx_seq_one_letter_code
_entity_poly.pdbx_strand_id
1 'polypeptide(L)'
;MEVKGRQVDAFVKAPPKGLRFVLFYGPDQGLSRERADAVARTICADLTDPFRIAEMTASEVKSDPARLGDEAAAISMMGGRRVVRIRDADHASAKVIEAFLEDPPGDALVVAEAGDIGKGALTRAVEAAGEEGAVIACYPDEGEDLRSLIASALKAEGLGVASDALADLTARLGDDRRMTRSELSKLALFKGPDGARSGQVTRADVEAALGIEAEADLSDIADACGGGDLESLDDCYARAIAGGETAPGILRTVMMHMQKLHLAAALVDEGLEPDKAADKAFPRLLWKRKSAIQRQVRAWSPETAMRAIEQLAEAEILTRRTEIPADAVTGRALLLIAAQARRAGRARA
;
A
#
# COMPACT_ATOMS: atom_id res chain seq x y z
N MET A 1 -25.56 2.63 3.78
CA MET A 1 -25.18 1.49 4.64
C MET A 1 -23.68 1.21 4.54
N GLU A 2 -23.04 0.74 5.63
CA GLU A 2 -21.63 0.30 5.62
C GLU A 2 -21.55 -1.23 5.41
N VAL A 3 -20.85 -1.69 4.36
CA VAL A 3 -20.67 -3.13 4.05
C VAL A 3 -19.27 -3.56 4.46
N LYS A 4 -19.18 -4.62 5.31
CA LYS A 4 -17.90 -5.05 5.94
C LYS A 4 -17.66 -6.55 5.84
N GLY A 5 -16.39 -6.92 5.94
CA GLY A 5 -15.95 -8.30 6.11
C GLY A 5 -16.46 -9.21 4.99
N ARG A 6 -16.93 -10.40 5.35
CA ARG A 6 -17.38 -11.44 4.40
C ARG A 6 -18.58 -11.03 3.52
N GLN A 7 -19.30 -9.96 3.89
CA GLN A 7 -20.44 -9.47 3.10
C GLN A 7 -19.97 -8.70 1.84
N VAL A 8 -18.74 -8.17 1.83
CA VAL A 8 -18.22 -7.35 0.73
C VAL A 8 -18.19 -8.15 -0.57
N ASP A 9 -17.67 -9.36 -0.56
CA ASP A 9 -17.54 -10.18 -1.78
C ASP A 9 -18.91 -10.57 -2.36
N ALA A 10 -19.87 -10.87 -1.49
CA ALA A 10 -21.24 -11.15 -1.91
C ALA A 10 -21.92 -9.90 -2.50
N PHE A 11 -21.72 -8.75 -1.85
CA PHE A 11 -22.24 -7.46 -2.30
C PHE A 11 -21.66 -7.05 -3.66
N VAL A 12 -20.35 -7.17 -3.84
CA VAL A 12 -19.66 -6.80 -5.09
C VAL A 12 -20.14 -7.67 -6.26
N LYS A 13 -20.40 -8.96 -6.00
CA LYS A 13 -20.90 -9.90 -7.05
C LYS A 13 -22.37 -9.69 -7.39
N ALA A 14 -23.18 -9.27 -6.43
CA ALA A 14 -24.63 -9.08 -6.60
C ALA A 14 -25.11 -7.87 -5.77
N PRO A 15 -24.82 -6.63 -6.21
CA PRO A 15 -25.29 -5.44 -5.51
C PRO A 15 -26.82 -5.36 -5.52
N PRO A 16 -27.45 -4.79 -4.50
CA PRO A 16 -28.90 -4.61 -4.44
C PRO A 16 -29.42 -3.83 -5.65
N LYS A 17 -30.57 -4.24 -6.19
CA LYS A 17 -31.15 -3.58 -7.39
C LYS A 17 -31.50 -2.10 -7.15
N GLY A 18 -31.89 -1.74 -5.92
CA GLY A 18 -32.20 -0.37 -5.51
C GLY A 18 -30.98 0.51 -5.25
N LEU A 19 -29.77 -0.04 -5.29
CA LEU A 19 -28.55 0.72 -5.02
C LEU A 19 -28.35 1.82 -6.09
N ARG A 20 -28.13 3.05 -5.62
CA ARG A 20 -27.94 4.23 -6.48
C ARG A 20 -26.49 4.74 -6.41
N PHE A 21 -25.82 4.54 -5.29
CA PHE A 21 -24.47 5.01 -5.08
C PHE A 21 -23.64 3.99 -4.28
N VAL A 22 -22.42 3.71 -4.73
CA VAL A 22 -21.45 2.94 -3.95
C VAL A 22 -20.11 3.69 -3.91
N LEU A 23 -19.55 3.81 -2.71
CA LEU A 23 -18.26 4.43 -2.44
C LEU A 23 -17.25 3.36 -2.00
N PHE A 24 -16.17 3.22 -2.75
CA PHE A 24 -14.98 2.48 -2.37
C PHE A 24 -13.91 3.45 -1.92
N TYR A 25 -13.35 3.27 -0.72
CA TYR A 25 -12.33 4.17 -0.19
C TYR A 25 -11.31 3.40 0.66
N GLY A 26 -10.08 3.87 0.73
CA GLY A 26 -9.05 3.28 1.56
C GLY A 26 -7.65 3.41 0.98
N PRO A 27 -6.63 2.94 1.72
CA PRO A 27 -5.23 3.00 1.28
C PRO A 27 -4.92 2.10 0.08
N ASP A 28 -5.62 0.95 -0.08
CA ASP A 28 -5.45 0.09 -1.24
C ASP A 28 -6.32 0.56 -2.42
N GLN A 29 -5.75 1.43 -3.26
CA GLN A 29 -6.41 1.94 -4.46
C GLN A 29 -6.63 0.84 -5.52
N GLY A 30 -5.76 -0.17 -5.55
CA GLY A 30 -5.90 -1.32 -6.44
C GLY A 30 -7.14 -2.14 -6.12
N LEU A 31 -7.37 -2.41 -4.83
CA LEU A 31 -8.56 -3.10 -4.34
C LEU A 31 -9.83 -2.26 -4.55
N SER A 32 -9.77 -0.94 -4.30
CA SER A 32 -10.88 -0.03 -4.53
C SER A 32 -11.32 -0.08 -5.98
N ARG A 33 -10.38 0.00 -6.92
CA ARG A 33 -10.65 -0.06 -8.35
C ARG A 33 -11.15 -1.43 -8.80
N GLU A 34 -10.56 -2.53 -8.31
CA GLU A 34 -11.01 -3.89 -8.62
C GLU A 34 -12.48 -4.10 -8.22
N ARG A 35 -12.86 -3.66 -7.03
CA ARG A 35 -14.23 -3.75 -6.53
C ARG A 35 -15.20 -2.83 -7.29
N ALA A 36 -14.77 -1.61 -7.59
CA ALA A 36 -15.54 -0.66 -8.40
C ALA A 36 -15.82 -1.23 -9.80
N ASP A 37 -14.80 -1.77 -10.47
CA ASP A 37 -14.92 -2.43 -11.76
C ASP A 37 -15.85 -3.66 -11.69
N ALA A 38 -15.72 -4.48 -10.65
CA ALA A 38 -16.56 -5.66 -10.48
C ALA A 38 -18.03 -5.30 -10.30
N VAL A 39 -18.36 -4.28 -9.50
CA VAL A 39 -19.72 -3.77 -9.33
C VAL A 39 -20.24 -3.16 -10.65
N ALA A 40 -19.44 -2.35 -11.34
CA ALA A 40 -19.82 -1.77 -12.63
C ALA A 40 -20.12 -2.84 -13.68
N ARG A 41 -19.34 -3.94 -13.73
CA ARG A 41 -19.57 -5.08 -14.62
C ARG A 41 -20.86 -5.83 -14.34
N THR A 42 -21.44 -5.76 -13.16
CA THR A 42 -22.77 -6.35 -12.90
C THR A 42 -23.88 -5.61 -13.65
N ILE A 43 -23.64 -4.35 -14.03
CA ILE A 43 -24.58 -3.49 -14.78
C ILE A 43 -24.20 -3.46 -16.25
N CYS A 44 -22.93 -3.25 -16.60
CA CYS A 44 -22.42 -3.17 -17.96
C CYS A 44 -21.16 -4.01 -18.09
N ALA A 45 -21.20 -5.10 -18.85
CA ALA A 45 -20.07 -6.02 -18.99
C ALA A 45 -18.84 -5.37 -19.64
N ASP A 46 -19.07 -4.50 -20.63
CA ASP A 46 -18.02 -3.70 -21.27
C ASP A 46 -17.90 -2.32 -20.60
N LEU A 47 -16.86 -2.14 -19.81
CA LEU A 47 -16.61 -0.86 -19.12
C LEU A 47 -16.06 0.24 -20.05
N THR A 48 -15.84 -0.06 -21.32
CA THR A 48 -15.41 0.92 -22.34
C THR A 48 -16.57 1.43 -23.19
N ASP A 49 -17.80 0.93 -22.97
CA ASP A 49 -18.99 1.34 -23.69
C ASP A 49 -19.37 2.81 -23.37
N PRO A 50 -19.18 3.77 -24.31
CA PRO A 50 -19.42 5.19 -24.06
C PRO A 50 -20.91 5.54 -23.91
N PHE A 51 -21.82 4.65 -24.30
CA PHE A 51 -23.28 4.88 -24.18
C PHE A 51 -23.82 4.47 -22.82
N ARG A 52 -23.10 3.59 -22.11
CA ARG A 52 -23.53 3.05 -20.81
C ARG A 52 -22.62 3.43 -19.65
N ILE A 53 -21.38 3.81 -19.92
CA ILE A 53 -20.41 4.22 -18.93
C ILE A 53 -20.10 5.71 -19.10
N ALA A 54 -20.34 6.51 -18.08
CA ALA A 54 -19.85 7.87 -17.98
C ALA A 54 -18.73 7.95 -16.93
N GLU A 55 -17.62 8.60 -17.25
CA GLU A 55 -16.54 8.82 -16.29
C GLU A 55 -16.42 10.30 -15.98
N MET A 56 -16.20 10.62 -14.69
CA MET A 56 -15.93 11.97 -14.22
C MET A 56 -15.00 11.93 -13.02
N THR A 57 -14.30 13.03 -12.78
CA THR A 57 -13.46 13.22 -11.60
C THR A 57 -14.22 13.97 -10.50
N ALA A 58 -13.78 13.87 -9.26
CA ALA A 58 -14.34 14.66 -8.18
C ALA A 58 -14.24 16.20 -8.44
N SER A 59 -13.23 16.64 -9.19
CA SER A 59 -13.09 18.04 -9.60
C SER A 59 -14.21 18.46 -10.55
N GLU A 60 -14.56 17.64 -11.52
CA GLU A 60 -15.67 17.90 -12.45
C GLU A 60 -17.01 17.90 -11.70
N VAL A 61 -17.24 16.94 -10.80
CA VAL A 61 -18.46 16.91 -9.94
C VAL A 61 -18.61 18.18 -9.10
N LYS A 62 -17.50 18.74 -8.60
CA LYS A 62 -17.52 20.00 -7.81
C LYS A 62 -17.71 21.23 -8.67
N SER A 63 -17.12 21.28 -9.87
CA SER A 63 -17.22 22.43 -10.77
C SER A 63 -18.56 22.51 -11.49
N ASP A 64 -19.18 21.37 -11.77
CA ASP A 64 -20.49 21.25 -12.41
C ASP A 64 -21.37 20.21 -11.69
N PRO A 65 -22.00 20.58 -10.57
CA PRO A 65 -22.86 19.67 -9.81
C PRO A 65 -24.05 19.11 -10.58
N ALA A 66 -24.58 19.81 -11.58
CA ALA A 66 -25.71 19.37 -12.38
C ALA A 66 -25.34 18.18 -13.25
N ARG A 67 -24.11 18.11 -13.73
CA ARG A 67 -23.63 17.06 -14.63
C ARG A 67 -23.78 15.64 -14.05
N LEU A 68 -23.58 15.47 -12.73
CA LEU A 68 -23.80 14.17 -12.08
C LEU A 68 -25.26 13.72 -12.23
N GLY A 69 -26.20 14.61 -12.01
CA GLY A 69 -27.63 14.35 -12.21
C GLY A 69 -27.99 14.07 -13.66
N ASP A 70 -27.46 14.87 -14.59
CA ASP A 70 -27.71 14.73 -16.04
C ASP A 70 -27.21 13.37 -16.56
N GLU A 71 -25.98 12.96 -16.18
CA GLU A 71 -25.43 11.67 -16.56
C GLU A 71 -26.19 10.49 -15.92
N ALA A 72 -26.69 10.67 -14.69
CA ALA A 72 -27.49 9.64 -14.04
C ALA A 72 -28.91 9.52 -14.61
N ALA A 73 -29.49 10.62 -15.09
CA ALA A 73 -30.80 10.67 -15.75
C ALA A 73 -30.76 10.23 -17.22
N ALA A 74 -29.58 10.28 -17.85
CA ALA A 74 -29.43 9.96 -19.25
C ALA A 74 -29.80 8.50 -19.56
N ILE A 75 -30.63 8.32 -20.61
CA ILE A 75 -31.09 7.00 -21.05
C ILE A 75 -30.15 6.47 -22.13
N SER A 76 -29.69 5.21 -21.95
CA SER A 76 -28.89 4.57 -22.99
C SER A 76 -29.73 4.27 -24.22
N MET A 77 -29.28 4.72 -25.40
CA MET A 77 -29.94 4.43 -26.68
C MET A 77 -30.00 2.93 -27.01
N MET A 78 -29.08 2.15 -26.46
CA MET A 78 -29.00 0.71 -26.63
C MET A 78 -29.78 -0.05 -25.53
N GLY A 79 -30.46 0.68 -24.65
CA GLY A 79 -31.15 0.13 -23.50
C GLY A 79 -30.21 -0.32 -22.35
N GLY A 80 -30.81 -0.69 -21.23
CA GLY A 80 -30.12 -1.14 -20.04
C GLY A 80 -29.67 0.01 -19.10
N ARG A 81 -29.42 -0.34 -17.88
CA ARG A 81 -28.99 0.58 -16.80
C ARG A 81 -27.61 1.15 -17.11
N ARG A 82 -27.38 2.44 -16.81
CA ARG A 82 -26.08 3.10 -16.97
C ARG A 82 -25.27 3.06 -15.66
N VAL A 83 -23.96 3.29 -15.79
CA VAL A 83 -23.04 3.46 -14.69
C VAL A 83 -22.33 4.80 -14.84
N VAL A 84 -22.32 5.59 -13.77
CA VAL A 84 -21.51 6.81 -13.66
C VAL A 84 -20.34 6.54 -12.72
N ARG A 85 -19.11 6.68 -13.21
CA ARG A 85 -17.91 6.43 -12.42
C ARG A 85 -17.32 7.76 -11.97
N ILE A 86 -17.09 7.92 -10.67
CA ILE A 86 -16.42 9.09 -10.08
C ILE A 86 -15.07 8.65 -9.58
N ARG A 87 -14.00 9.24 -10.14
CA ARG A 87 -12.63 9.00 -9.71
C ARG A 87 -12.16 10.08 -8.75
N ASP A 88 -11.24 9.70 -7.85
CA ASP A 88 -10.59 10.58 -6.88
C ASP A 88 -11.60 11.34 -6.01
N ALA A 89 -12.70 10.69 -5.62
CA ALA A 89 -13.70 11.27 -4.76
C ALA A 89 -13.09 11.69 -3.41
N ASP A 90 -13.51 12.84 -2.90
CA ASP A 90 -13.00 13.43 -1.67
C ASP A 90 -14.12 14.00 -0.80
N HIS A 91 -13.79 14.41 0.43
CA HIS A 91 -14.78 15.02 1.33
C HIS A 91 -15.35 16.34 0.82
N ALA A 92 -14.69 17.05 -0.10
CA ALA A 92 -15.20 18.30 -0.65
C ALA A 92 -16.36 18.05 -1.65
N SER A 93 -16.46 16.85 -2.24
CA SER A 93 -17.58 16.45 -3.10
C SER A 93 -18.83 16.01 -2.31
N ALA A 94 -18.76 15.90 -0.98
CA ALA A 94 -19.82 15.34 -0.14
C ALA A 94 -21.17 16.05 -0.32
N LYS A 95 -21.19 17.39 -0.40
CA LYS A 95 -22.44 18.16 -0.53
C LYS A 95 -23.17 17.90 -1.86
N VAL A 96 -22.42 17.73 -2.95
CA VAL A 96 -22.98 17.42 -4.28
C VAL A 96 -23.55 16.01 -4.28
N ILE A 97 -22.83 15.06 -3.68
CA ILE A 97 -23.27 13.66 -3.58
C ILE A 97 -24.47 13.52 -2.64
N GLU A 98 -24.53 14.28 -1.55
CA GLU A 98 -25.66 14.33 -0.63
C GLU A 98 -26.91 14.84 -1.36
N ALA A 99 -26.82 15.96 -2.08
CA ALA A 99 -27.93 16.50 -2.87
C ALA A 99 -28.39 15.52 -3.98
N PHE A 100 -27.48 14.81 -4.62
CA PHE A 100 -27.81 13.74 -5.56
C PHE A 100 -28.57 12.61 -4.89
N LEU A 101 -28.20 12.21 -3.68
CA LEU A 101 -28.80 11.09 -2.96
C LEU A 101 -30.15 11.44 -2.29
N GLU A 102 -30.49 12.72 -2.13
CA GLU A 102 -31.82 13.15 -1.64
C GLU A 102 -32.91 12.83 -2.68
N ASP A 103 -32.65 13.01 -3.97
CA ASP A 103 -33.59 12.70 -5.06
C ASP A 103 -32.80 12.24 -6.30
N PRO A 104 -32.30 11.00 -6.34
CA PRO A 104 -31.42 10.56 -7.42
C PRO A 104 -32.16 10.36 -8.74
N PRO A 105 -31.86 11.17 -9.78
CA PRO A 105 -32.58 11.13 -11.06
C PRO A 105 -32.24 9.86 -11.85
N GLY A 106 -33.20 9.39 -12.67
CA GLY A 106 -33.03 8.23 -13.54
C GLY A 106 -32.86 6.93 -12.77
N ASP A 107 -32.10 5.97 -13.32
CA ASP A 107 -31.85 4.66 -12.69
C ASP A 107 -30.36 4.27 -12.62
N ALA A 108 -29.44 5.12 -13.06
CA ALA A 108 -28.03 4.82 -13.11
C ALA A 108 -27.44 4.46 -11.73
N LEU A 109 -26.42 3.60 -11.74
CA LEU A 109 -25.59 3.34 -10.55
C LEU A 109 -24.37 4.25 -10.61
N VAL A 110 -24.18 5.05 -9.55
CA VAL A 110 -22.94 5.82 -9.37
C VAL A 110 -21.94 4.99 -8.58
N VAL A 111 -20.74 4.81 -9.13
CA VAL A 111 -19.63 4.07 -8.53
C VAL A 111 -18.47 5.04 -8.30
N ALA A 112 -18.19 5.36 -7.04
CA ALA A 112 -17.16 6.32 -6.67
C ALA A 112 -15.95 5.61 -6.06
N GLU A 113 -14.77 6.04 -6.47
CA GLU A 113 -13.48 5.59 -5.96
C GLU A 113 -12.80 6.76 -5.23
N ALA A 114 -12.35 6.52 -4.01
CA ALA A 114 -11.61 7.49 -3.21
C ALA A 114 -10.34 6.88 -2.64
N GLY A 115 -9.33 7.70 -2.42
CA GLY A 115 -8.12 7.32 -1.69
C GLY A 115 -8.38 7.09 -0.20
N ASP A 116 -7.33 7.17 0.61
CA ASP A 116 -7.43 7.04 2.07
C ASP A 116 -8.01 8.31 2.71
N ILE A 117 -9.30 8.52 2.50
CA ILE A 117 -10.03 9.66 3.05
C ILE A 117 -10.53 9.43 4.49
N GLY A 118 -10.48 8.19 4.97
CA GLY A 118 -11.05 7.83 6.26
C GLY A 118 -12.57 8.05 6.35
N LYS A 119 -13.10 8.00 7.57
CA LYS A 119 -14.52 8.33 7.83
C LYS A 119 -14.70 9.84 7.97
N GLY A 120 -15.57 10.44 7.15
CA GLY A 120 -15.75 11.88 7.11
C GLY A 120 -17.09 12.32 6.48
N ALA A 121 -17.11 13.48 5.86
CA ALA A 121 -18.34 14.05 5.29
C ALA A 121 -18.90 13.17 4.16
N LEU A 122 -18.05 12.72 3.23
CA LEU A 122 -18.48 11.91 2.09
C LEU A 122 -19.03 10.54 2.52
N THR A 123 -18.32 9.82 3.38
CA THR A 123 -18.78 8.51 3.85
C THR A 123 -20.12 8.63 4.59
N ARG A 124 -20.28 9.67 5.43
CA ARG A 124 -21.55 9.92 6.15
C ARG A 124 -22.70 10.27 5.21
N ALA A 125 -22.47 11.08 4.19
CA ALA A 125 -23.48 11.42 3.18
C ALA A 125 -24.01 10.17 2.48
N VAL A 126 -23.09 9.26 2.06
CA VAL A 126 -23.48 8.01 1.40
C VAL A 126 -24.16 7.03 2.36
N GLU A 127 -23.71 6.94 3.64
CA GLU A 127 -24.34 6.10 4.65
C GLU A 127 -25.76 6.56 4.99
N ALA A 128 -26.00 7.87 5.00
CA ALA A 128 -27.31 8.48 5.29
C ALA A 128 -28.39 8.11 4.25
N ALA A 129 -27.99 7.81 3.01
CA ALA A 129 -28.92 7.37 1.95
C ALA A 129 -29.48 5.93 2.17
N GLY A 130 -29.19 5.28 3.29
CA GLY A 130 -29.77 3.99 3.65
C GLY A 130 -29.47 2.89 2.64
N GLU A 131 -30.52 2.28 2.06
CA GLU A 131 -30.37 1.19 1.07
C GLU A 131 -29.88 1.64 -0.31
N GLU A 132 -30.04 2.93 -0.63
CA GLU A 132 -29.59 3.52 -1.90
C GLU A 132 -28.12 3.84 -1.91
N GLY A 133 -27.46 3.95 -0.73
CA GLY A 133 -26.05 4.26 -0.57
C GLY A 133 -25.27 3.16 0.13
N ALA A 134 -24.15 2.74 -0.44
CA ALA A 134 -23.23 1.77 0.18
C ALA A 134 -21.81 2.34 0.30
N VAL A 135 -21.17 2.04 1.42
CA VAL A 135 -19.78 2.44 1.70
C VAL A 135 -18.96 1.19 2.00
N ILE A 136 -17.84 1.04 1.30
CA ILE A 136 -16.95 -0.12 1.40
C ILE A 136 -15.52 0.37 1.59
N ALA A 137 -14.93 0.02 2.73
CA ALA A 137 -13.54 0.28 3.00
C ALA A 137 -12.63 -0.75 2.30
N CYS A 138 -11.53 -0.28 1.71
CA CYS A 138 -10.57 -1.07 0.97
C CYS A 138 -9.19 -0.93 1.64
N TYR A 139 -8.91 -1.86 2.55
CA TYR A 139 -7.61 -1.98 3.19
C TYR A 139 -6.77 -3.05 2.50
N PRO A 140 -5.43 -2.96 2.52
CA PRO A 140 -4.57 -4.00 1.99
C PRO A 140 -4.91 -5.38 2.55
N ASP A 141 -4.84 -6.40 1.70
CA ASP A 141 -5.01 -7.77 2.16
C ASP A 141 -3.81 -8.17 3.02
N GLU A 142 -4.06 -8.69 4.22
CA GLU A 142 -3.02 -9.13 5.15
C GLU A 142 -3.26 -10.57 5.63
N GLY A 143 -2.19 -11.22 6.05
CA GLY A 143 -2.27 -12.52 6.70
C GLY A 143 -3.00 -13.59 5.88
N GLU A 144 -4.10 -14.11 6.39
CA GLU A 144 -4.87 -15.18 5.75
C GLU A 144 -5.65 -14.72 4.52
N ASP A 145 -6.10 -13.46 4.47
CA ASP A 145 -6.80 -12.90 3.31
C ASP A 145 -5.85 -12.79 2.11
N LEU A 146 -4.62 -12.32 2.32
CA LEU A 146 -3.57 -12.29 1.29
C LEU A 146 -3.19 -13.70 0.81
N ARG A 147 -3.05 -14.66 1.73
CA ARG A 147 -2.79 -16.06 1.37
C ARG A 147 -3.89 -16.63 0.49
N SER A 148 -5.14 -16.38 0.86
CA SER A 148 -6.31 -16.80 0.10
C SER A 148 -6.37 -16.17 -1.28
N LEU A 149 -6.04 -14.86 -1.38
CA LEU A 149 -5.93 -14.15 -2.66
C LEU A 149 -4.87 -14.78 -3.56
N ILE A 150 -3.65 -15.00 -3.05
CA ILE A 150 -2.55 -15.60 -3.80
C ILE A 150 -2.93 -16.99 -4.31
N ALA A 151 -3.41 -17.85 -3.41
CA ALA A 151 -3.81 -19.21 -3.75
C ALA A 151 -4.93 -19.25 -4.79
N SER A 152 -5.96 -18.39 -4.65
CA SER A 152 -7.08 -18.33 -5.59
C SER A 152 -6.67 -17.76 -6.95
N ALA A 153 -5.79 -16.76 -6.99
CA ALA A 153 -5.27 -16.19 -8.23
C ALA A 153 -4.45 -17.21 -9.03
N LEU A 154 -3.51 -17.91 -8.37
CA LEU A 154 -2.73 -18.97 -9.02
C LEU A 154 -3.60 -20.16 -9.47
N LYS A 155 -4.61 -20.52 -8.68
CA LYS A 155 -5.58 -21.56 -9.06
C LYS A 155 -6.40 -21.17 -10.29
N ALA A 156 -6.78 -19.91 -10.43
CA ALA A 156 -7.48 -19.41 -11.63
C ALA A 156 -6.61 -19.54 -12.89
N GLU A 157 -5.27 -19.48 -12.73
CA GLU A 157 -4.29 -19.71 -13.80
C GLU A 157 -3.93 -21.22 -13.97
N GLY A 158 -4.65 -22.12 -13.29
CA GLY A 158 -4.41 -23.57 -13.36
C GLY A 158 -3.20 -24.06 -12.56
N LEU A 159 -2.65 -23.25 -11.65
CA LEU A 159 -1.46 -23.55 -10.87
C LEU A 159 -1.80 -23.81 -9.40
N GLY A 160 -1.13 -24.82 -8.81
CA GLY A 160 -1.04 -24.96 -7.37
C GLY A 160 0.09 -24.08 -6.79
N VAL A 161 0.18 -23.96 -5.47
CA VAL A 161 1.28 -23.28 -4.80
C VAL A 161 1.76 -24.12 -3.61
N ALA A 162 3.09 -24.29 -3.50
CA ALA A 162 3.70 -24.96 -2.36
C ALA A 162 3.61 -24.08 -1.10
N SER A 163 3.57 -24.69 0.09
CA SER A 163 3.38 -23.97 1.35
C SER A 163 4.50 -22.98 1.65
N ASP A 164 5.73 -23.32 1.31
CA ASP A 164 6.91 -22.45 1.43
C ASP A 164 6.90 -21.29 0.41
N ALA A 165 6.51 -21.58 -0.83
CA ALA A 165 6.31 -20.56 -1.86
C ALA A 165 5.17 -19.58 -1.48
N LEU A 166 4.05 -20.10 -0.94
CA LEU A 166 2.95 -19.29 -0.46
C LEU A 166 3.38 -18.38 0.70
N ALA A 167 4.19 -18.89 1.62
CA ALA A 167 4.73 -18.09 2.72
C ALA A 167 5.65 -16.97 2.21
N ASP A 168 6.53 -17.30 1.24
CA ASP A 168 7.44 -16.34 0.63
C ASP A 168 6.67 -15.25 -0.17
N LEU A 169 5.69 -15.63 -0.98
CA LEU A 169 4.81 -14.70 -1.69
C LEU A 169 4.04 -13.80 -0.72
N THR A 170 3.51 -14.37 0.38
CA THR A 170 2.78 -13.59 1.39
C THR A 170 3.69 -12.57 2.10
N ALA A 171 4.97 -12.88 2.27
CA ALA A 171 5.94 -11.97 2.88
C ALA A 171 6.36 -10.81 1.96
N ARG A 172 6.30 -11.02 0.63
CA ARG A 172 6.76 -10.05 -0.39
C ARG A 172 5.66 -9.19 -0.98
N LEU A 173 4.42 -9.71 -1.00
CA LEU A 173 3.27 -9.08 -1.64
C LEU A 173 2.29 -8.57 -0.58
N GLY A 174 1.35 -7.69 -0.97
CA GLY A 174 0.22 -7.31 -0.13
C GLY A 174 0.01 -5.82 0.09
N ASP A 175 0.96 -4.96 -0.25
CA ASP A 175 0.81 -3.51 -0.07
C ASP A 175 -0.16 -2.89 -1.10
N ASP A 176 -0.22 -3.47 -2.31
CA ASP A 176 -1.15 -3.09 -3.38
C ASP A 176 -1.66 -4.36 -4.07
N ARG A 177 -2.99 -4.52 -4.11
CA ARG A 177 -3.63 -5.71 -4.69
C ARG A 177 -3.42 -5.83 -6.21
N ARG A 178 -3.33 -4.70 -6.91
CA ARG A 178 -3.10 -4.69 -8.35
C ARG A 178 -1.66 -5.11 -8.66
N MET A 179 -0.69 -4.62 -7.89
CA MET A 179 0.69 -5.05 -7.99
C MET A 179 0.81 -6.54 -7.68
N THR A 180 0.19 -7.00 -6.59
CA THR A 180 0.11 -8.43 -6.23
C THR A 180 -0.39 -9.27 -7.41
N ARG A 181 -1.50 -8.90 -8.04
CA ARG A 181 -2.02 -9.63 -9.20
C ARG A 181 -1.09 -9.59 -10.40
N SER A 182 -0.43 -8.46 -10.66
CA SER A 182 0.56 -8.33 -11.73
C SER A 182 1.74 -9.27 -11.53
N GLU A 183 2.27 -9.34 -10.31
CA GLU A 183 3.35 -10.26 -9.96
C GLU A 183 2.93 -11.73 -10.09
N LEU A 184 1.74 -12.09 -9.63
CA LEU A 184 1.21 -13.44 -9.80
C LEU A 184 0.98 -13.80 -11.27
N SER A 185 0.57 -12.84 -12.11
CA SER A 185 0.44 -13.06 -13.56
C SER A 185 1.81 -13.27 -14.22
N LYS A 186 2.85 -12.52 -13.83
CA LYS A 186 4.23 -12.76 -14.28
C LYS A 186 4.71 -14.16 -13.90
N LEU A 187 4.46 -14.59 -12.67
CA LEU A 187 4.80 -15.91 -12.19
C LEU A 187 4.05 -17.00 -12.97
N ALA A 188 2.77 -16.79 -13.28
CA ALA A 188 2.00 -17.71 -14.09
C ALA A 188 2.55 -17.82 -15.52
N LEU A 189 2.94 -16.71 -16.15
CA LEU A 189 3.59 -16.69 -17.46
C LEU A 189 4.95 -17.41 -17.43
N PHE A 190 5.72 -17.24 -16.36
CA PHE A 190 6.99 -17.95 -16.17
C PHE A 190 6.79 -19.48 -16.15
N LYS A 191 5.71 -19.98 -15.54
CA LYS A 191 5.36 -21.40 -15.52
C LYS A 191 4.88 -21.95 -16.86
N GLY A 192 4.67 -21.11 -17.85
CA GLY A 192 4.28 -21.49 -19.21
C GLY A 192 3.06 -20.72 -19.74
N PRO A 193 2.76 -20.87 -21.05
CA PRO A 193 1.62 -20.23 -21.67
C PRO A 193 0.28 -20.81 -21.20
N ASP A 194 -0.80 -20.07 -21.38
CA ASP A 194 -2.15 -20.50 -21.07
C ASP A 194 -2.47 -21.87 -21.69
N GLY A 195 -3.09 -22.75 -20.92
CA GLY A 195 -3.43 -24.12 -21.33
C GLY A 195 -2.26 -25.12 -21.29
N ALA A 196 -1.00 -24.68 -21.19
CA ALA A 196 0.17 -25.55 -21.01
C ALA A 196 0.73 -25.50 -19.57
N ARG A 197 0.21 -24.60 -18.74
CA ARG A 197 0.61 -24.47 -17.34
C ARG A 197 0.21 -25.71 -16.56
N SER A 198 1.16 -26.32 -15.88
CA SER A 198 0.90 -27.46 -15.03
C SER A 198 1.83 -27.45 -13.82
N GLY A 199 1.35 -28.04 -12.74
CA GLY A 199 2.15 -28.26 -11.54
C GLY A 199 1.94 -27.21 -10.46
N GLN A 200 2.90 -27.21 -9.56
CA GLN A 200 2.90 -26.38 -8.37
C GLN A 200 3.98 -25.31 -8.49
N VAL A 201 3.64 -24.08 -8.10
CA VAL A 201 4.62 -23.01 -7.93
C VAL A 201 5.47 -23.33 -6.72
N THR A 202 6.78 -23.40 -6.91
CA THR A 202 7.78 -23.65 -5.87
C THR A 202 8.46 -22.35 -5.46
N ARG A 203 9.18 -22.37 -4.34
CA ARG A 203 9.98 -21.22 -3.91
C ARG A 203 11.03 -20.81 -4.96
N ALA A 204 11.66 -21.79 -5.61
CA ALA A 204 12.62 -21.53 -6.69
C ALA A 204 11.98 -20.81 -7.89
N ASP A 205 10.72 -21.13 -8.23
CA ASP A 205 9.97 -20.41 -9.26
C ASP A 205 9.70 -18.96 -8.86
N VAL A 206 9.36 -18.72 -7.58
CA VAL A 206 9.15 -17.36 -7.04
C VAL A 206 10.44 -16.53 -7.12
N GLU A 207 11.56 -17.10 -6.69
CA GLU A 207 12.88 -16.46 -6.75
C GLU A 207 13.29 -16.15 -8.21
N ALA A 208 13.04 -17.06 -9.15
CA ALA A 208 13.39 -16.89 -10.55
C ALA A 208 12.49 -15.92 -11.32
N ALA A 209 11.18 -15.93 -11.04
CA ALA A 209 10.20 -15.15 -11.81
C ALA A 209 9.98 -13.74 -11.28
N LEU A 210 9.98 -13.57 -9.95
CA LEU A 210 9.75 -12.27 -9.32
C LEU A 210 11.05 -11.51 -9.05
N GLY A 211 12.17 -12.13 -9.34
CA GLY A 211 13.50 -11.56 -9.12
C GLY A 211 13.84 -11.35 -7.65
N ILE A 212 15.09 -11.05 -7.37
CA ILE A 212 15.54 -10.49 -6.10
C ILE A 212 15.29 -8.95 -6.08
N GLU A 213 14.56 -8.45 -7.06
CA GLU A 213 14.08 -7.07 -7.13
C GLU A 213 12.74 -6.89 -6.36
N ALA A 214 12.71 -7.25 -5.07
CA ALA A 214 12.08 -6.31 -4.16
C ALA A 214 12.91 -5.03 -4.30
N GLU A 215 12.33 -3.93 -4.80
CA GLU A 215 12.92 -2.61 -4.63
C GLU A 215 13.46 -2.61 -3.21
N ALA A 216 14.78 -2.41 -3.09
CA ALA A 216 15.41 -2.48 -1.78
C ALA A 216 14.76 -1.35 -1.01
N ASP A 217 13.81 -1.68 -0.13
CA ASP A 217 13.16 -0.67 0.68
C ASP A 217 14.28 -0.05 1.53
N LEU A 218 14.64 1.18 1.20
CA LEU A 218 15.69 1.91 1.91
C LEU A 218 15.41 1.94 3.41
N SER A 219 14.16 1.70 3.81
CA SER A 219 13.78 1.56 5.19
C SER A 219 14.28 0.26 5.83
N ASP A 220 14.45 -0.83 5.07
CA ASP A 220 15.04 -2.07 5.56
C ASP A 220 16.53 -1.88 5.88
N ILE A 221 17.24 -1.10 5.04
CA ILE A 221 18.64 -0.71 5.30
C ILE A 221 18.72 0.10 6.60
N ALA A 222 17.81 1.07 6.76
CA ALA A 222 17.78 1.92 7.96
C ALA A 222 17.45 1.10 9.22
N ASP A 223 16.51 0.16 9.13
CA ASP A 223 16.14 -0.72 10.25
C ASP A 223 17.26 -1.70 10.60
N ALA A 224 17.91 -2.33 9.62
CA ALA A 224 19.05 -3.22 9.84
C ALA A 224 20.24 -2.47 10.44
N CYS A 225 20.53 -1.27 9.93
CA CYS A 225 21.58 -0.40 10.45
C CYS A 225 21.30 0.03 11.90
N GLY A 226 20.10 0.57 12.18
CA GLY A 226 19.70 1.01 13.53
C GLY A 226 19.53 -0.13 14.53
N GLY A 227 19.19 -1.34 14.05
CA GLY A 227 19.04 -2.56 14.84
C GLY A 227 20.33 -3.34 15.08
N GLY A 228 21.40 -3.05 14.33
CA GLY A 228 22.68 -3.75 14.43
C GLY A 228 22.68 -5.14 13.79
N ASP A 229 21.80 -5.38 12.83
CA ASP A 229 21.73 -6.62 12.04
C ASP A 229 22.65 -6.49 10.82
N LEU A 230 23.89 -6.96 10.99
CA LEU A 230 24.95 -6.82 9.99
C LEU A 230 24.68 -7.70 8.73
N GLU A 231 24.05 -8.86 8.91
CA GLU A 231 23.76 -9.79 7.80
C GLU A 231 22.66 -9.20 6.90
N SER A 232 21.53 -8.83 7.50
CA SER A 232 20.45 -8.16 6.77
C SER A 232 20.89 -6.83 6.15
N LEU A 233 21.78 -6.08 6.81
CA LEU A 233 22.30 -4.82 6.28
C LEU A 233 23.12 -5.04 5.00
N ASP A 234 24.01 -6.03 4.99
CA ASP A 234 24.86 -6.34 3.83
C ASP A 234 24.00 -6.75 2.62
N ASP A 235 23.05 -7.66 2.86
CA ASP A 235 22.10 -8.12 1.82
C ASP A 235 21.22 -6.99 1.28
N CYS A 236 20.64 -6.15 2.15
CA CYS A 236 19.79 -5.03 1.72
C CYS A 236 20.61 -3.97 0.99
N TYR A 237 21.82 -3.68 1.44
CA TYR A 237 22.71 -2.71 0.82
C TYR A 237 23.15 -3.17 -0.59
N ALA A 238 23.57 -4.44 -0.72
CA ALA A 238 23.94 -5.00 -2.02
C ALA A 238 22.79 -4.94 -3.04
N ARG A 239 21.57 -5.27 -2.59
CA ARG A 239 20.36 -5.18 -3.44
C ARG A 239 20.04 -3.73 -3.84
N ALA A 240 20.16 -2.77 -2.92
CA ALA A 240 19.91 -1.36 -3.21
C ALA A 240 20.86 -0.83 -4.29
N ILE A 241 22.15 -1.13 -4.18
CA ILE A 241 23.14 -0.73 -5.17
C ILE A 241 22.89 -1.41 -6.52
N ALA A 242 22.56 -2.71 -6.54
CA ALA A 242 22.20 -3.44 -7.75
C ALA A 242 20.92 -2.90 -8.41
N GLY A 243 19.95 -2.42 -7.60
CA GLY A 243 18.71 -1.78 -8.05
C GLY A 243 18.90 -0.32 -8.54
N GLY A 244 20.11 0.22 -8.46
CA GLY A 244 20.41 1.57 -8.95
C GLY A 244 20.22 2.69 -7.93
N GLU A 245 20.00 2.35 -6.65
CA GLU A 245 19.93 3.35 -5.59
C GLU A 245 21.27 4.08 -5.42
N THR A 246 21.18 5.38 -5.18
CA THR A 246 22.39 6.20 -5.06
C THR A 246 22.92 6.22 -3.62
N ALA A 247 24.24 6.19 -3.46
CA ALA A 247 24.90 6.30 -2.17
C ALA A 247 24.41 7.48 -1.31
N PRO A 248 24.23 8.72 -1.83
CA PRO A 248 23.64 9.82 -1.09
C PRO A 248 22.16 9.58 -0.68
N GLY A 249 21.38 8.90 -1.52
CA GLY A 249 19.98 8.54 -1.22
C GLY A 249 19.88 7.61 -0.02
N ILE A 250 20.70 6.54 -0.02
CA ILE A 250 20.82 5.59 1.06
C ILE A 250 21.25 6.29 2.37
N LEU A 251 22.34 7.06 2.34
CA LEU A 251 22.85 7.79 3.50
C LEU A 251 21.79 8.73 4.11
N ARG A 252 21.06 9.46 3.25
CA ARG A 252 19.99 10.37 3.70
C ARG A 252 18.85 9.63 4.38
N THR A 253 18.43 8.48 3.86
CA THR A 253 17.37 7.67 4.47
C THR A 253 17.78 7.17 5.85
N VAL A 254 19.00 6.63 5.97
CA VAL A 254 19.53 6.17 7.27
C VAL A 254 19.72 7.34 8.22
N MET A 255 20.18 8.50 7.76
CA MET A 255 20.31 9.72 8.57
C MET A 255 18.96 10.18 9.14
N MET A 256 17.92 10.22 8.32
CA MET A 256 16.56 10.56 8.80
C MET A 256 16.05 9.56 9.84
N HIS A 257 16.37 8.28 9.67
CA HIS A 257 16.03 7.26 10.65
C HIS A 257 16.77 7.49 11.98
N MET A 258 18.08 7.76 11.95
CA MET A 258 18.86 8.06 13.12
C MET A 258 18.42 9.34 13.84
N GLN A 259 17.98 10.38 13.10
CA GLN A 259 17.38 11.59 13.68
C GLN A 259 16.10 11.28 14.46
N LYS A 260 15.25 10.39 13.94
CA LYS A 260 14.04 9.94 14.65
C LYS A 260 14.40 9.13 15.90
N LEU A 261 15.41 8.26 15.83
CA LEU A 261 15.92 7.52 17.00
C LEU A 261 16.51 8.47 18.05
N HIS A 262 17.25 9.51 17.62
CA HIS A 262 17.76 10.54 18.53
C HIS A 262 16.61 11.27 19.25
N LEU A 263 15.57 11.68 18.51
CA LEU A 263 14.37 12.30 19.09
C LEU A 263 13.70 11.36 20.11
N ALA A 264 13.50 10.08 19.75
CA ALA A 264 12.90 9.10 20.64
C ALA A 264 13.73 8.90 21.92
N ALA A 265 15.04 8.78 21.77
CA ALA A 265 15.96 8.63 22.90
C ALA A 265 15.94 9.86 23.83
N ALA A 266 15.90 11.07 23.28
CA ALA A 266 15.77 12.31 24.07
C ALA A 266 14.43 12.35 24.84
N LEU A 267 13.32 11.92 24.23
CA LEU A 267 12.03 11.82 24.91
C LEU A 267 12.04 10.78 26.05
N VAL A 268 12.78 9.69 25.88
CA VAL A 268 12.97 8.70 26.96
C VAL A 268 13.77 9.28 28.12
N ASP A 269 14.82 10.05 27.84
CA ASP A 269 15.63 10.74 28.89
C ASP A 269 14.80 11.80 29.63
N GLU A 270 13.79 12.41 28.97
CA GLU A 270 12.81 13.31 29.60
C GLU A 270 11.73 12.55 30.43
N GLY A 271 11.78 11.21 30.46
CA GLY A 271 10.90 10.37 31.28
C GLY A 271 9.70 9.79 30.53
N LEU A 272 9.66 9.89 29.20
CA LEU A 272 8.60 9.25 28.42
C LEU A 272 8.89 7.75 28.28
N GLU A 273 7.86 6.91 28.40
CA GLU A 273 7.94 5.48 28.16
C GLU A 273 8.49 5.19 26.75
N PRO A 274 9.46 4.23 26.58
CA PRO A 274 10.11 3.96 25.30
C PRO A 274 9.13 3.68 24.15
N ASP A 275 8.02 2.98 24.43
CA ASP A 275 7.05 2.63 23.43
C ASP A 275 6.24 3.86 22.94
N LYS A 276 5.93 4.77 23.84
CA LYS A 276 5.30 6.06 23.52
C LYS A 276 6.26 7.01 22.81
N ALA A 277 7.53 6.98 23.17
CA ALA A 277 8.57 7.75 22.49
C ALA A 277 8.75 7.27 21.04
N ALA A 278 8.74 5.94 20.82
CA ALA A 278 8.76 5.36 19.48
C ALA A 278 7.55 5.80 18.63
N ASP A 279 6.32 5.70 19.17
CA ASP A 279 5.11 6.12 18.47
C ASP A 279 5.11 7.63 18.12
N LYS A 280 5.71 8.48 18.99
CA LYS A 280 5.83 9.92 18.77
C LYS A 280 6.88 10.29 17.73
N ALA A 281 8.04 9.62 17.74
CA ALA A 281 9.15 9.89 16.81
C ALA A 281 8.93 9.26 15.43
N PHE A 282 8.18 8.17 15.35
CA PHE A 282 7.85 7.45 14.12
C PHE A 282 6.33 7.45 13.86
N PRO A 283 5.71 8.58 13.56
CA PRO A 283 4.29 8.64 13.26
C PRO A 283 4.00 7.81 11.99
N ARG A 284 2.92 7.05 11.97
CA ARG A 284 2.51 6.16 10.87
C ARG A 284 3.45 4.96 10.64
N LEU A 285 4.08 4.47 11.72
CA LEU A 285 4.90 3.27 11.64
C LEU A 285 4.05 2.05 11.30
N LEU A 286 4.46 1.30 10.27
CA LEU A 286 3.85 0.02 9.94
C LEU A 286 3.97 -0.94 11.12
N TRP A 287 2.90 -1.65 11.43
CA TRP A 287 2.84 -2.56 12.59
C TRP A 287 3.96 -3.62 12.58
N LYS A 288 4.38 -4.10 11.39
CA LYS A 288 5.49 -5.05 11.20
C LYS A 288 6.83 -4.52 11.74
N ARG A 289 7.07 -3.22 11.65
CA ARG A 289 8.31 -2.56 12.07
C ARG A 289 8.28 -2.12 13.55
N LYS A 290 7.09 -2.09 14.17
CA LYS A 290 6.91 -1.50 15.51
C LYS A 290 7.82 -2.14 16.56
N SER A 291 7.87 -3.47 16.62
CA SER A 291 8.72 -4.19 17.60
C SER A 291 10.22 -3.96 17.37
N ALA A 292 10.65 -3.82 16.12
CA ALA A 292 12.04 -3.54 15.78
C ALA A 292 12.42 -2.12 16.22
N ILE A 293 11.59 -1.11 15.89
CA ILE A 293 11.84 0.28 16.30
C ILE A 293 11.84 0.43 17.83
N GLN A 294 10.92 -0.21 18.54
CA GLN A 294 10.90 -0.18 19.99
C GLN A 294 12.19 -0.75 20.61
N ARG A 295 12.75 -1.82 20.04
CA ARG A 295 14.05 -2.35 20.45
C ARG A 295 15.18 -1.35 20.18
N GLN A 296 15.18 -0.70 19.03
CA GLN A 296 16.17 0.32 18.67
C GLN A 296 16.11 1.51 19.63
N VAL A 297 14.92 2.04 19.95
CA VAL A 297 14.74 3.15 20.90
C VAL A 297 15.33 2.81 22.29
N ARG A 298 15.19 1.56 22.73
CA ARG A 298 15.79 1.10 23.98
C ARG A 298 17.31 0.95 23.90
N ALA A 299 17.88 0.71 22.72
CA ALA A 299 19.33 0.49 22.53
C ALA A 299 20.11 1.78 22.37
N TRP A 300 19.55 2.79 21.73
CA TRP A 300 20.22 4.05 21.45
C TRP A 300 20.07 5.06 22.58
N SER A 301 21.14 5.83 22.86
CA SER A 301 21.07 7.06 23.67
C SER A 301 21.13 8.28 22.77
N PRO A 302 20.72 9.48 23.23
CA PRO A 302 20.83 10.70 22.43
C PRO A 302 22.25 10.95 21.92
N GLU A 303 23.28 10.73 22.77
CA GLU A 303 24.69 10.96 22.40
C GLU A 303 25.18 9.97 21.34
N THR A 304 24.78 8.67 21.47
CA THR A 304 25.20 7.65 20.47
C THR A 304 24.50 7.83 19.15
N ALA A 305 23.21 8.20 19.15
CA ALA A 305 22.47 8.53 17.95
C ALA A 305 23.03 9.78 17.24
N MET A 306 23.40 10.82 18.00
CA MET A 306 24.01 12.02 17.44
C MET A 306 25.35 11.71 16.76
N ARG A 307 26.21 10.92 17.39
CA ARG A 307 27.48 10.47 16.77
C ARG A 307 27.27 9.69 15.48
N ALA A 308 26.23 8.87 15.42
CA ALA A 308 25.89 8.15 14.19
C ALA A 308 25.44 9.13 13.08
N ILE A 309 24.66 10.16 13.41
CA ILE A 309 24.25 11.21 12.46
C ILE A 309 25.47 11.97 11.93
N GLU A 310 26.42 12.34 12.80
CA GLU A 310 27.67 13.00 12.41
C GLU A 310 28.50 12.13 11.44
N GLN A 311 28.64 10.82 11.73
CA GLN A 311 29.32 9.87 10.87
C GLN A 311 28.67 9.74 9.48
N LEU A 312 27.33 9.74 9.42
CA LEU A 312 26.59 9.72 8.16
C LEU A 312 26.78 11.00 7.36
N ALA A 313 26.78 12.15 8.04
CA ALA A 313 27.02 13.46 7.39
C ALA A 313 28.45 13.54 6.83
N GLU A 314 29.46 13.07 7.57
CA GLU A 314 30.82 12.97 7.07
C GLU A 314 30.94 12.05 5.84
N ALA A 315 30.27 10.88 5.90
CA ALA A 315 30.21 9.96 4.79
C ALA A 315 29.53 10.61 3.55
N GLU A 316 28.44 11.34 3.72
CA GLU A 316 27.76 12.05 2.63
C GLU A 316 28.69 13.09 1.97
N ILE A 317 29.45 13.83 2.75
CA ILE A 317 30.45 14.77 2.20
C ILE A 317 31.53 14.05 1.37
N LEU A 318 31.99 12.89 1.86
CA LEU A 318 32.98 12.08 1.16
C LEU A 318 32.47 11.50 -0.16
N THR A 319 31.18 11.11 -0.26
CA THR A 319 30.60 10.58 -1.51
C THR A 319 30.57 11.61 -2.65
N ARG A 320 30.71 12.90 -2.35
CA ARG A 320 30.77 13.97 -3.36
C ARG A 320 32.15 14.17 -3.96
N ARG A 321 33.17 13.47 -3.47
CA ARG A 321 34.54 13.55 -4.00
C ARG A 321 34.74 12.50 -5.08
N THR A 322 35.13 12.95 -6.29
CA THR A 322 35.26 12.10 -7.46
C THR A 322 36.35 11.01 -7.34
N GLU A 323 37.30 11.17 -6.43
CA GLU A 323 38.40 10.23 -6.21
C GLU A 323 38.07 9.08 -5.25
N ILE A 324 36.91 9.12 -4.59
CA ILE A 324 36.54 8.16 -3.55
C ILE A 324 35.33 7.33 -4.02
N PRO A 325 35.39 5.99 -3.98
CA PRO A 325 34.25 5.15 -4.33
C PRO A 325 33.10 5.39 -3.36
N ALA A 326 32.03 6.04 -3.83
CA ALA A 326 30.88 6.44 -3.01
C ALA A 326 30.23 5.25 -2.29
N ASP A 327 30.08 4.12 -3.00
CA ASP A 327 29.46 2.91 -2.43
C ASP A 327 30.30 2.31 -1.30
N ALA A 328 31.63 2.28 -1.46
CA ALA A 328 32.52 1.76 -0.41
C ALA A 328 32.49 2.62 0.86
N VAL A 329 32.45 3.95 0.71
CA VAL A 329 32.31 4.89 1.85
C VAL A 329 30.99 4.68 2.56
N THR A 330 29.90 4.56 1.78
CA THR A 330 28.56 4.36 2.33
C THR A 330 28.47 3.03 3.07
N GLY A 331 28.83 1.91 2.46
CA GLY A 331 28.80 0.60 3.09
C GLY A 331 29.63 0.57 4.38
N ARG A 332 30.83 1.18 4.37
CA ARG A 332 31.68 1.30 5.58
C ARG A 332 30.97 2.10 6.69
N ALA A 333 30.36 3.22 6.38
CA ALA A 333 29.67 4.05 7.37
C ALA A 333 28.49 3.28 8.00
N LEU A 334 27.67 2.63 7.16
CA LEU A 334 26.53 1.83 7.62
C LEU A 334 26.97 0.67 8.52
N LEU A 335 28.01 -0.07 8.14
CA LEU A 335 28.55 -1.17 8.95
C LEU A 335 29.09 -0.71 10.31
N LEU A 336 29.76 0.44 10.36
CA LEU A 336 30.25 1.02 11.62
C LEU A 336 29.10 1.37 12.57
N ILE A 337 28.02 1.97 12.06
CA ILE A 337 26.84 2.33 12.85
C ILE A 337 26.11 1.07 13.33
N ALA A 338 25.90 0.09 12.45
CA ALA A 338 25.29 -1.18 12.82
C ALA A 338 26.11 -1.94 13.89
N ALA A 339 27.44 -1.90 13.79
CA ALA A 339 28.30 -2.47 14.82
C ALA A 339 28.17 -1.74 16.16
N GLN A 340 27.97 -0.42 16.18
CA GLN A 340 27.68 0.36 17.40
C GLN A 340 26.32 -0.06 17.99
N ALA A 341 25.25 -0.14 17.16
CA ALA A 341 23.93 -0.59 17.58
C ALA A 341 23.97 -1.97 18.24
N ARG A 342 24.68 -2.93 17.61
CA ARG A 342 24.86 -4.28 18.14
C ARG A 342 25.56 -4.33 19.50
N ARG A 343 26.55 -3.47 19.72
CA ARG A 343 27.25 -3.35 21.01
C ARG A 343 26.31 -2.77 22.07
N ALA A 344 25.57 -1.71 21.74
CA ALA A 344 24.62 -1.07 22.64
C ALA A 344 23.49 -2.01 23.06
N GLY A 345 22.93 -2.79 22.12
CA GLY A 345 21.92 -3.79 22.41
C GLY A 345 22.41 -4.91 23.35
N ARG A 346 23.68 -5.36 23.21
CA ARG A 346 24.27 -6.37 24.09
C ARG A 346 24.58 -5.87 25.51
N ALA A 347 24.84 -4.57 25.67
CA ALA A 347 25.16 -4.00 26.95
C ALA A 347 23.92 -3.73 27.84
N ARG A 348 22.72 -3.74 27.24
CA ARG A 348 21.46 -3.46 27.93
C ARG A 348 20.53 -4.69 28.03
N ALA A 349 20.89 -5.83 27.40
CA ALA A 349 20.24 -7.12 27.54
C ALA A 349 20.85 -7.92 28.73
#